data_0eb2b51bbc2542b32903c87112f82f1f
#
_entry.id   0eb2b51bbc2542b32903c87112f82f1f
#
_cell.length_a   1.000
_cell.length_b   1.000
_cell.length_c   1.000
_cell.angle_alpha   90.00
_cell.angle_beta   90.00
_cell.angle_gamma   90.00
#
_symmetry.space_group_name_H-M   'P 1'
#
loop_
_entity.id
_entity.type
_entity.pdbx_description
1 polymer ?
#
loop_
_entity_poly.entity_id
_entity_poly.type
_entity_poly.pdbx_seq_one_letter_code
_entity_poly.pdbx_strand_id
1 'polypeptide(L)'
;WDGLYKFDGYTFNNYKAHPGDSIGLSNNRLDNIKEDRYGYIWVQSYNHQVYRFNPRLERFQAIPYDNYLSLDMYVLPCGDVWIITVQNELIHISTHPETHEMKATDFFKSHQISYSEPIKSIFQDSRENQWILTENGLYRLTRNGNEEKLSSYFVAPPEKDKQPFYDALENNHTIYFTSKQGCVYEYNPDTGQFVRQEFPTGSSIKTIRQLKKDKLFIGTASDGFFVYEQSSGNHRHYNTRNYPSLKDNQIKAVYIDTNGEAWIRLNTKGVTHFNPENEQFDHFILQDKYGKDIVDSRPGMYIY
;
A
#
# COMPACT_ATOMS: atom_id res chain seq x y z
N TRP A 1 -23.79 -1.60 -0.99
CA TRP A 1 -23.01 -2.20 0.11
C TRP A 1 -23.78 -3.43 0.59
N ASP A 2 -23.41 -4.65 0.14
CA ASP A 2 -24.30 -5.80 0.34
C ASP A 2 -23.56 -7.11 0.67
N GLY A 3 -22.42 -7.03 1.30
CA GLY A 3 -21.60 -8.16 1.73
C GLY A 3 -20.55 -8.58 0.72
N LEU A 4 -20.03 -9.79 0.89
CA LEU A 4 -19.07 -10.44 0.00
C LEU A 4 -19.80 -11.32 -0.99
N TYR A 5 -19.47 -11.20 -2.27
CA TYR A 5 -19.99 -12.06 -3.33
C TYR A 5 -18.90 -12.95 -3.91
N LYS A 6 -19.21 -14.24 -4.05
CA LYS A 6 -18.40 -15.21 -4.78
C LYS A 6 -19.14 -15.58 -6.07
N PHE A 7 -18.47 -15.43 -7.20
CA PHE A 7 -18.99 -15.84 -8.50
C PHE A 7 -18.29 -17.14 -8.93
N ASP A 8 -19.07 -18.16 -9.27
CA ASP A 8 -18.59 -19.48 -9.69
C ASP A 8 -18.57 -19.70 -11.21
N GLY A 9 -18.87 -18.62 -11.98
CA GLY A 9 -19.05 -18.65 -13.43
C GLY A 9 -20.51 -18.72 -13.86
N TYR A 10 -21.46 -19.01 -12.94
CA TYR A 10 -22.88 -19.16 -13.22
C TYR A 10 -23.76 -18.39 -12.22
N THR A 11 -23.44 -18.47 -10.94
CA THR A 11 -24.23 -17.90 -9.86
C THR A 11 -23.39 -17.04 -8.93
N PHE A 12 -24.06 -16.09 -8.25
CA PHE A 12 -23.45 -15.30 -7.18
C PHE A 12 -23.91 -15.82 -5.83
N ASN A 13 -22.98 -16.33 -5.03
CA ASN A 13 -23.22 -16.64 -3.63
C ASN A 13 -22.91 -15.40 -2.78
N ASN A 14 -23.83 -15.01 -1.92
CA ASN A 14 -23.71 -13.80 -1.11
C ASN A 14 -23.51 -14.15 0.37
N TYR A 15 -22.48 -13.58 0.96
CA TYR A 15 -22.12 -13.71 2.37
C TYR A 15 -22.35 -12.38 3.07
N LYS A 16 -23.39 -12.30 3.89
CA LYS A 16 -23.84 -11.09 4.59
C LYS A 16 -23.64 -11.18 6.09
N ALA A 17 -23.64 -10.01 6.72
CA ALA A 17 -23.77 -9.91 8.16
C ALA A 17 -25.18 -10.35 8.60
N HIS A 18 -25.23 -11.26 9.57
CA HIS A 18 -26.50 -11.68 10.20
C HIS A 18 -26.50 -11.28 11.68
N PRO A 19 -27.58 -10.66 12.18
CA PRO A 19 -27.70 -10.36 13.60
C PRO A 19 -27.56 -11.63 14.44
N GLY A 20 -26.65 -11.61 15.41
CA GLY A 20 -26.41 -12.76 16.32
C GLY A 20 -25.40 -13.78 15.82
N ASP A 21 -24.84 -13.63 14.63
CA ASP A 21 -23.72 -14.46 14.15
C ASP A 21 -22.40 -13.91 14.73
N SER A 22 -21.84 -14.64 15.68
CA SER A 22 -20.59 -14.26 16.33
C SER A 22 -19.35 -14.52 15.48
N ILE A 23 -19.47 -15.22 14.34
CA ILE A 23 -18.35 -15.65 13.48
C ILE A 23 -18.45 -14.98 12.10
N GLY A 24 -19.62 -14.46 11.74
CA GLY A 24 -19.87 -13.82 10.44
C GLY A 24 -19.42 -12.37 10.40
N LEU A 25 -19.66 -11.74 9.23
CA LEU A 25 -19.42 -10.30 9.07
C LEU A 25 -20.25 -9.49 10.05
N SER A 26 -19.64 -8.47 10.65
CA SER A 26 -20.35 -7.51 11.49
C SER A 26 -20.98 -6.35 10.68
N ASN A 27 -20.57 -6.18 9.43
CA ASN A 27 -21.06 -5.13 8.55
C ASN A 27 -21.02 -5.58 7.08
N ASN A 28 -22.06 -5.27 6.31
CA ASN A 28 -22.16 -5.61 4.89
C ASN A 28 -21.34 -4.67 4.00
N ARG A 29 -20.87 -3.52 4.48
CA ARG A 29 -19.99 -2.65 3.76
C ARG A 29 -18.55 -3.10 3.97
N LEU A 30 -17.89 -3.52 2.89
CA LEU A 30 -16.49 -3.92 2.86
C LEU A 30 -15.68 -2.85 2.14
N ASP A 31 -14.60 -2.41 2.74
CA ASP A 31 -13.75 -1.33 2.23
C ASP A 31 -12.46 -1.85 1.60
N ASN A 32 -11.99 -3.03 2.00
CA ASN A 32 -10.80 -3.66 1.44
C ASN A 32 -10.97 -5.17 1.31
N ILE A 33 -10.40 -5.76 0.25
CA ILE A 33 -10.39 -7.19 0.00
C ILE A 33 -9.02 -7.58 -0.60
N LYS A 34 -8.41 -8.63 -0.07
CA LYS A 34 -7.13 -9.17 -0.54
C LYS A 34 -7.12 -10.68 -0.42
N GLU A 35 -6.44 -11.37 -1.32
CA GLU A 35 -6.16 -12.80 -1.25
C GLU A 35 -4.75 -13.02 -0.71
N ASP A 36 -4.57 -14.02 0.18
CA ASP A 36 -3.27 -14.43 0.63
C ASP A 36 -2.72 -15.63 -0.18
N ARG A 37 -1.44 -15.98 0.04
CA ARG A 37 -0.78 -17.08 -0.66
C ARG A 37 -1.43 -18.47 -0.45
N TYR A 38 -2.28 -18.61 0.57
CA TYR A 38 -2.98 -19.86 0.89
C TYR A 38 -4.38 -19.92 0.28
N GLY A 39 -4.81 -18.87 -0.43
CA GLY A 39 -6.12 -18.75 -1.05
C GLY A 39 -7.23 -18.34 -0.09
N TYR A 40 -6.91 -17.81 1.09
CA TYR A 40 -7.89 -17.17 1.96
C TYR A 40 -8.11 -15.72 1.51
N ILE A 41 -9.34 -15.26 1.66
CA ILE A 41 -9.74 -13.89 1.35
C ILE A 41 -9.82 -13.09 2.63
N TRP A 42 -9.01 -12.06 2.73
CA TRP A 42 -9.00 -11.12 3.82
C TRP A 42 -9.92 -9.94 3.47
N VAL A 43 -10.82 -9.60 4.37
CA VAL A 43 -11.76 -8.51 4.18
C VAL A 43 -11.70 -7.56 5.37
N GLN A 44 -11.71 -6.26 5.08
CA GLN A 44 -11.85 -5.20 6.07
C GLN A 44 -13.20 -4.55 5.89
N SER A 45 -13.98 -4.51 6.95
CA SER A 45 -15.32 -3.91 6.95
C SER A 45 -15.28 -2.43 7.38
N TYR A 46 -16.30 -1.68 7.00
CA TYR A 46 -16.44 -0.25 7.29
C TYR A 46 -16.37 0.10 8.79
N ASN A 47 -16.80 -0.82 9.65
CA ASN A 47 -16.69 -0.68 11.11
C ASN A 47 -15.33 -1.12 11.65
N HIS A 48 -14.29 -1.13 10.80
CA HIS A 48 -12.89 -1.36 11.17
C HIS A 48 -12.57 -2.76 11.71
N GLN A 49 -13.39 -3.76 11.37
CA GLN A 49 -13.09 -5.16 11.67
C GLN A 49 -12.47 -5.87 10.47
N VAL A 50 -11.56 -6.79 10.74
CA VAL A 50 -10.90 -7.62 9.71
C VAL A 50 -11.28 -9.08 9.93
N TYR A 51 -11.59 -9.76 8.84
CA TYR A 51 -11.95 -11.17 8.81
C TYR A 51 -11.13 -11.91 7.75
N ARG A 52 -10.85 -13.18 8.01
CA ARG A 52 -10.35 -14.12 7.02
C ARG A 52 -11.49 -15.03 6.56
N PHE A 53 -11.81 -15.00 5.28
CA PHE A 53 -12.80 -15.87 4.66
C PHE A 53 -12.11 -17.09 4.03
N ASN A 54 -12.60 -18.28 4.36
CA ASN A 54 -12.18 -19.53 3.71
C ASN A 54 -13.14 -19.85 2.55
N PRO A 55 -12.69 -19.73 1.28
CA PRO A 55 -13.58 -19.90 0.13
C PRO A 55 -13.98 -21.38 -0.11
N ARG A 56 -13.28 -22.35 0.50
CA ARG A 56 -13.60 -23.79 0.41
C ARG A 56 -14.67 -24.19 1.41
N LEU A 57 -14.57 -23.68 2.63
CA LEU A 57 -15.51 -23.95 3.72
C LEU A 57 -16.64 -22.92 3.76
N GLU A 58 -16.52 -21.84 2.98
CA GLU A 58 -17.46 -20.71 2.91
C GLU A 58 -17.75 -20.07 4.27
N ARG A 59 -16.70 -19.93 5.09
CA ARG A 59 -16.81 -19.43 6.46
C ARG A 59 -15.80 -18.32 6.73
N PHE A 60 -16.26 -17.33 7.51
CA PHE A 60 -15.40 -16.31 8.09
C PHE A 60 -14.71 -16.84 9.35
N GLN A 61 -13.54 -16.30 9.62
CA GLN A 61 -12.79 -16.48 10.86
C GLN A 61 -12.43 -15.08 11.37
N ALA A 62 -12.75 -14.83 12.63
CA ALA A 62 -12.29 -13.61 13.31
C ALA A 62 -10.77 -13.70 13.56
N ILE A 63 -10.14 -12.54 13.63
CA ILE A 63 -8.73 -12.44 13.98
C ILE A 63 -8.57 -12.74 15.48
N PRO A 64 -7.59 -13.57 15.89
CA PRO A 64 -7.37 -13.89 17.29
C PRO A 64 -6.65 -12.73 18.02
N TYR A 65 -7.25 -11.56 18.03
CA TYR A 65 -6.79 -10.34 18.67
C TYR A 65 -7.99 -9.48 19.06
N ASP A 66 -8.07 -9.12 20.34
CA ASP A 66 -9.23 -8.43 20.88
C ASP A 66 -9.09 -6.90 20.87
N ASN A 67 -10.22 -6.21 20.85
CA ASN A 67 -10.34 -4.76 21.08
C ASN A 67 -9.50 -3.88 20.13
N TYR A 68 -9.46 -4.21 18.85
CA TYR A 68 -8.80 -3.38 17.84
C TYR A 68 -9.81 -2.76 16.87
N LEU A 69 -9.41 -1.62 16.30
CA LEU A 69 -10.08 -0.99 15.16
C LEU A 69 -9.04 -0.81 14.04
N SER A 70 -9.21 -1.51 12.94
CA SER A 70 -8.26 -1.46 11.83
C SER A 70 -8.37 -0.14 11.05
N LEU A 71 -7.25 0.51 10.82
CA LEU A 71 -7.14 1.65 9.91
C LEU A 71 -6.79 1.17 8.50
N ASP A 72 -5.82 0.26 8.40
CA ASP A 72 -5.36 -0.31 7.14
C ASP A 72 -4.91 -1.76 7.32
N MET A 73 -4.86 -2.51 6.22
CA MET A 73 -4.51 -3.92 6.19
C MET A 73 -3.58 -4.24 5.02
N TYR A 74 -2.47 -4.91 5.31
CA TYR A 74 -1.46 -5.36 4.34
C TYR A 74 -1.38 -6.88 4.36
N VAL A 75 -1.68 -7.51 3.23
CA VAL A 75 -1.49 -8.94 3.00
C VAL A 75 -0.21 -9.12 2.19
N LEU A 76 0.80 -9.76 2.78
CA LEU A 76 2.11 -9.89 2.17
C LEU A 76 2.25 -11.19 1.37
N PRO A 77 3.13 -11.22 0.35
CA PRO A 77 3.39 -12.42 -0.44
C PRO A 77 3.85 -13.64 0.36
N CYS A 78 4.51 -13.45 1.51
CA CYS A 78 4.87 -14.54 2.43
C CYS A 78 3.67 -15.18 3.14
N GLY A 79 2.49 -14.55 3.08
CA GLY A 79 1.26 -14.99 3.76
C GLY A 79 1.02 -14.36 5.12
N ASP A 80 1.94 -13.52 5.59
CA ASP A 80 1.71 -12.69 6.78
C ASP A 80 0.75 -11.55 6.48
N VAL A 81 -0.03 -11.18 7.47
CA VAL A 81 -0.94 -10.05 7.40
C VAL A 81 -0.64 -9.06 8.51
N TRP A 82 -0.63 -7.80 8.15
CA TRP A 82 -0.39 -6.71 9.07
C TRP A 82 -1.61 -5.79 9.13
N ILE A 83 -2.00 -5.43 10.34
CA ILE A 83 -3.10 -4.50 10.57
C ILE A 83 -2.53 -3.30 11.32
N ILE A 84 -2.70 -2.12 10.74
CA ILE A 84 -2.47 -0.84 11.41
C ILE A 84 -3.79 -0.45 12.08
N THR A 85 -3.77 -0.19 13.38
CA THR A 85 -4.97 0.22 14.11
C THR A 85 -5.14 1.74 14.15
N VAL A 86 -6.34 2.20 14.47
CA VAL A 86 -6.62 3.64 14.66
C VAL A 86 -5.85 4.23 15.85
N GLN A 87 -5.42 3.39 16.80
CA GLN A 87 -4.55 3.75 17.90
C GLN A 87 -3.06 3.72 17.53
N ASN A 88 -2.75 3.46 16.25
CA ASN A 88 -1.40 3.33 15.74
C ASN A 88 -0.62 2.12 16.32
N GLU A 89 -1.33 1.08 16.76
CA GLU A 89 -0.74 -0.23 17.04
C GLU A 89 -0.50 -0.97 15.72
N LEU A 90 0.47 -1.87 15.74
CA LEU A 90 0.79 -2.73 14.59
C LEU A 90 0.58 -4.20 14.97
N ILE A 91 -0.50 -4.78 14.48
CA ILE A 91 -0.81 -6.19 14.70
C ILE A 91 -0.19 -7.01 13.58
N HIS A 92 0.66 -7.94 13.97
CA HIS A 92 1.24 -8.92 13.07
C HIS A 92 0.48 -10.24 13.18
N ILE A 93 0.00 -10.76 12.07
CA ILE A 93 -0.71 -12.02 11.97
C ILE A 93 0.12 -12.96 11.11
N SER A 94 0.66 -13.98 11.72
CA SER A 94 1.32 -15.09 11.04
C SER A 94 0.35 -16.26 10.86
N THR A 95 0.45 -16.96 9.72
CA THR A 95 -0.35 -18.15 9.42
C THR A 95 0.57 -19.38 9.37
N HIS A 96 0.27 -20.40 10.17
CA HIS A 96 1.04 -21.64 10.15
C HIS A 96 0.88 -22.32 8.77
N PRO A 97 1.96 -22.71 8.10
CA PRO A 97 1.91 -23.15 6.70
C PRO A 97 1.12 -24.45 6.48
N GLU A 98 1.07 -25.35 7.46
CA GLU A 98 0.41 -26.65 7.34
C GLU A 98 -1.00 -26.65 7.95
N THR A 99 -1.17 -26.08 9.15
CA THR A 99 -2.46 -26.09 9.86
C THR A 99 -3.34 -24.92 9.48
N HIS A 100 -2.75 -23.87 8.91
CA HIS A 100 -3.37 -22.59 8.59
C HIS A 100 -3.95 -21.86 9.82
N GLU A 101 -3.47 -22.21 11.00
CA GLU A 101 -3.82 -21.51 12.24
C GLU A 101 -3.18 -20.12 12.25
N MET A 102 -3.94 -19.15 12.72
CA MET A 102 -3.48 -17.76 12.85
C MET A 102 -2.93 -17.51 14.24
N LYS A 103 -1.81 -16.79 14.31
CA LYS A 103 -1.28 -16.20 15.54
C LYS A 103 -1.18 -14.70 15.32
N ALA A 104 -1.84 -13.91 16.18
CA ALA A 104 -1.78 -12.47 16.15
C ALA A 104 -1.01 -11.93 17.36
N THR A 105 -0.16 -10.92 17.15
CA THR A 105 0.65 -10.27 18.18
C THR A 105 0.75 -8.78 17.92
N ASP A 106 0.78 -7.97 18.99
CA ASP A 106 1.22 -6.58 18.88
C ASP A 106 2.73 -6.57 18.63
N PHE A 107 3.10 -6.10 17.44
CA PHE A 107 4.48 -6.18 16.95
C PHE A 107 5.45 -5.37 17.81
N PHE A 108 5.12 -4.12 18.11
CA PHE A 108 6.04 -3.26 18.86
C PHE A 108 6.15 -3.69 20.31
N LYS A 109 5.06 -4.12 20.95
CA LYS A 109 5.10 -4.68 22.31
C LYS A 109 5.91 -5.96 22.37
N SER A 110 5.74 -6.87 21.39
CA SER A 110 6.49 -8.14 21.35
C SER A 110 7.99 -7.95 21.18
N HIS A 111 8.41 -6.85 20.51
CA HIS A 111 9.82 -6.49 20.33
C HIS A 111 10.32 -5.44 21.33
N GLN A 112 9.54 -5.11 22.37
CA GLN A 112 9.90 -4.15 23.43
C GLN A 112 10.27 -2.77 22.88
N ILE A 113 9.64 -2.35 21.78
CA ILE A 113 9.85 -1.04 21.19
C ILE A 113 8.79 -0.08 21.69
N SER A 114 9.22 1.00 22.32
CA SER A 114 8.35 2.13 22.60
C SER A 114 8.14 2.91 21.31
N TYR A 115 6.99 2.67 20.65
CA TYR A 115 6.66 3.29 19.38
C TYR A 115 5.40 4.15 19.50
N SER A 116 5.47 5.38 19.00
CA SER A 116 4.36 6.35 19.03
C SER A 116 4.10 7.05 17.70
N GLU A 117 4.93 6.75 16.69
CA GLU A 117 4.88 7.48 15.42
C GLU A 117 3.95 6.78 14.40
N PRO A 118 3.24 7.54 13.53
CA PRO A 118 2.38 6.95 12.53
C PRO A 118 3.10 6.04 11.55
N ILE A 119 2.57 4.83 11.39
CA ILE A 119 2.99 3.90 10.34
C ILE A 119 2.40 4.37 9.01
N LYS A 120 3.21 4.37 7.95
CA LYS A 120 2.82 4.86 6.62
C LYS A 120 2.52 3.75 5.64
N SER A 121 3.33 2.70 5.65
CA SER A 121 3.20 1.58 4.73
C SER A 121 3.98 0.37 5.24
N ILE A 122 3.65 -0.80 4.69
CA ILE A 122 4.37 -2.06 4.90
C ILE A 122 4.69 -2.66 3.54
N PHE A 123 5.92 -3.09 3.38
CA PHE A 123 6.46 -3.62 2.13
C PHE A 123 7.24 -4.90 2.39
N GLN A 124 7.15 -5.89 1.52
CA GLN A 124 7.99 -7.08 1.53
C GLN A 124 8.89 -7.09 0.31
N ASP A 125 10.19 -7.28 0.52
CA ASP A 125 11.16 -7.41 -0.56
C ASP A 125 11.24 -8.87 -1.08
N SER A 126 11.95 -9.06 -2.19
CA SER A 126 12.11 -10.38 -2.83
C SER A 126 12.90 -11.40 -1.99
N ARG A 127 13.60 -10.93 -0.94
CA ARG A 127 14.30 -11.77 0.05
C ARG A 127 13.42 -12.09 1.27
N GLU A 128 12.12 -11.83 1.15
CA GLU A 128 11.11 -12.02 2.20
C GLU A 128 11.32 -11.14 3.46
N ASN A 129 12.21 -10.12 3.41
CA ASN A 129 12.27 -9.17 4.50
C ASN A 129 11.05 -8.25 4.48
N GLN A 130 10.53 -7.95 5.66
CA GLN A 130 9.39 -7.08 5.81
C GLN A 130 9.84 -5.70 6.30
N TRP A 131 9.45 -4.67 5.58
CA TRP A 131 9.83 -3.29 5.86
C TRP A 131 8.62 -2.52 6.38
N ILE A 132 8.77 -1.87 7.53
CA ILE A 132 7.76 -1.04 8.15
C ILE A 132 8.22 0.41 7.98
N LEU A 133 7.47 1.16 7.18
CA LEU A 133 7.72 2.55 6.86
C LEU A 133 6.95 3.45 7.82
N THR A 134 7.64 4.39 8.45
CA THR A 134 7.04 5.20 9.51
C THR A 134 7.28 6.69 9.32
N GLU A 135 6.66 7.51 10.16
CA GLU A 135 6.94 8.96 10.22
C GLU A 135 8.36 9.26 10.70
N ASN A 136 9.04 8.31 11.36
CA ASN A 136 10.37 8.49 11.93
C ASN A 136 11.29 7.30 11.63
N GLY A 137 11.52 7.02 10.35
CA GLY A 137 12.47 5.99 9.92
C GLY A 137 11.84 4.72 9.38
N LEU A 138 12.68 3.71 9.26
CA LEU A 138 12.36 2.38 8.74
C LEU A 138 12.69 1.31 9.76
N TYR A 139 11.87 0.27 9.82
CA TYR A 139 12.20 -0.98 10.49
C TYR A 139 12.21 -2.11 9.46
N ARG A 140 13.17 -3.02 9.59
CA ARG A 140 13.26 -4.23 8.76
C ARG A 140 13.24 -5.45 9.63
N LEU A 141 12.23 -6.29 9.44
CA LEU A 141 12.13 -7.61 10.02
C LEU A 141 12.70 -8.63 9.03
N THR A 142 13.72 -9.36 9.46
CA THR A 142 14.30 -10.49 8.72
C THR A 142 14.05 -11.78 9.48
N ARG A 143 13.80 -12.86 8.75
CA ARG A 143 13.61 -14.19 9.32
C ARG A 143 14.67 -15.14 8.81
N ASN A 144 15.26 -15.91 9.73
CA ASN A 144 16.16 -16.99 9.42
C ASN A 144 15.71 -18.23 10.21
N GLY A 145 14.95 -19.10 9.55
CA GLY A 145 14.26 -20.20 10.23
C GLY A 145 13.27 -19.65 11.27
N ASN A 146 13.47 -20.04 12.53
CA ASN A 146 12.61 -19.59 13.65
C ASN A 146 13.09 -18.30 14.33
N GLU A 147 14.20 -17.74 13.90
CA GLU A 147 14.75 -16.51 14.48
C GLU A 147 14.28 -15.29 13.70
N GLU A 148 13.75 -14.32 14.43
CA GLU A 148 13.38 -13.00 13.90
C GLU A 148 14.40 -11.96 14.36
N LYS A 149 14.89 -11.16 13.41
CA LYS A 149 15.78 -10.02 13.71
C LYS A 149 15.16 -8.75 13.20
N LEU A 150 15.00 -7.79 14.13
CA LEU A 150 14.56 -6.44 13.79
C LEU A 150 15.76 -5.50 13.71
N SER A 151 15.82 -4.73 12.63
CA SER A 151 16.81 -3.66 12.42
C SER A 151 16.07 -2.34 12.19
N SER A 152 16.65 -1.22 12.67
CA SER A 152 16.11 0.12 12.46
C SER A 152 17.06 1.00 11.69
N TYR A 153 16.51 1.88 10.84
CA TYR A 153 17.27 2.81 9.99
C TYR A 153 16.62 4.19 10.07
N PHE A 154 17.45 5.24 10.14
CA PHE A 154 17.02 6.65 10.17
C PHE A 154 16.08 7.03 11.34
N VAL A 155 15.99 6.18 12.35
CA VAL A 155 15.17 6.47 13.54
C VAL A 155 15.87 7.55 14.36
N ALA A 156 15.27 8.73 14.41
CA ALA A 156 15.79 9.88 15.15
C ALA A 156 15.18 9.95 16.57
N PRO A 157 15.92 10.45 17.57
CA PRO A 157 15.35 10.83 18.86
C PRO A 157 14.21 11.86 18.70
N PRO A 158 13.27 11.94 19.64
CA PRO A 158 12.09 12.82 19.55
C PRO A 158 12.40 14.31 19.29
N GLU A 159 13.58 14.77 19.66
CA GLU A 159 14.03 16.17 19.59
C GLU A 159 14.67 16.53 18.24
N LYS A 160 14.90 15.55 17.35
CA LYS A 160 15.51 15.76 16.03
C LYS A 160 14.48 15.72 14.91
N ASP A 161 14.86 16.29 13.78
CA ASP A 161 14.04 16.22 12.56
C ASP A 161 13.77 14.78 12.14
N LYS A 162 12.49 14.42 12.12
CA LYS A 162 12.03 13.10 11.71
C LYS A 162 12.29 12.88 10.22
N GLN A 163 12.60 11.64 9.88
CA GLN A 163 12.76 11.18 8.50
C GLN A 163 11.61 10.25 8.12
N PRO A 164 10.49 10.78 7.59
CA PRO A 164 9.35 9.95 7.19
C PRO A 164 9.65 9.17 5.90
N PHE A 165 9.09 7.96 5.84
CA PHE A 165 9.06 7.14 4.64
C PHE A 165 7.61 6.79 4.32
N TYR A 166 7.22 6.87 3.03
CA TYR A 166 5.81 6.81 2.64
C TYR A 166 5.46 5.59 1.81
N ASP A 167 6.33 5.19 0.88
CA ASP A 167 6.11 4.10 -0.07
C ASP A 167 7.44 3.43 -0.41
N ALA A 168 7.38 2.19 -0.89
CA ALA A 168 8.56 1.44 -1.30
C ALA A 168 8.30 0.65 -2.58
N LEU A 169 9.35 0.44 -3.34
CA LEU A 169 9.37 -0.37 -4.55
C LEU A 169 10.70 -1.11 -4.65
N GLU A 170 10.67 -2.40 -4.89
CA GLU A 170 11.86 -3.14 -5.32
C GLU A 170 11.87 -3.25 -6.85
N ASN A 171 12.97 -2.85 -7.46
CA ASN A 171 13.21 -2.99 -8.87
C ASN A 171 14.70 -3.22 -9.16
N ASN A 172 15.02 -4.19 -10.02
CA ASN A 172 16.40 -4.52 -10.40
C ASN A 172 17.35 -4.68 -9.20
N HIS A 173 16.96 -5.45 -8.18
CA HIS A 173 17.71 -5.70 -6.93
C HIS A 173 18.00 -4.45 -6.07
N THR A 174 17.35 -3.33 -6.36
CA THR A 174 17.41 -2.12 -5.55
C THR A 174 16.05 -1.86 -4.93
N ILE A 175 16.00 -1.51 -3.64
CA ILE A 175 14.78 -1.10 -2.99
C ILE A 175 14.79 0.42 -2.85
N TYR A 176 13.75 1.03 -3.37
CA TYR A 176 13.53 2.49 -3.34
C TYR A 176 12.55 2.83 -2.24
N PHE A 177 12.90 3.79 -1.40
CA PHE A 177 12.03 4.31 -0.33
C PHE A 177 11.77 5.80 -0.56
N THR A 178 10.52 6.18 -0.68
CA THR A 178 10.13 7.59 -0.87
C THR A 178 10.09 8.34 0.44
N SER A 179 10.47 9.62 0.42
CA SER A 179 10.59 10.43 1.63
C SER A 179 10.21 11.91 1.42
N LYS A 180 10.46 12.74 2.44
CA LYS A 180 10.19 14.19 2.41
C LYS A 180 11.15 14.96 1.50
N GLN A 181 10.78 16.19 1.12
CA GLN A 181 11.64 17.17 0.46
C GLN A 181 12.32 16.64 -0.81
N GLY A 182 11.56 15.98 -1.67
CA GLY A 182 12.08 15.48 -2.95
C GLY A 182 13.07 14.32 -2.84
N CYS A 183 13.17 13.65 -1.68
CA CYS A 183 14.15 12.59 -1.50
C CYS A 183 13.57 11.19 -1.75
N VAL A 184 14.37 10.36 -2.41
CA VAL A 184 14.23 8.90 -2.50
C VAL A 184 15.51 8.27 -1.99
N TYR A 185 15.40 7.21 -1.21
CA TYR A 185 16.56 6.43 -0.75
C TYR A 185 16.59 5.11 -1.50
N GLU A 186 17.71 4.84 -2.14
CA GLU A 186 18.02 3.58 -2.81
C GLU A 186 18.78 2.68 -1.82
N TYR A 187 18.24 1.53 -1.52
CA TYR A 187 18.86 0.53 -0.67
C TYR A 187 19.35 -0.64 -1.51
N ASN A 188 20.64 -0.94 -1.36
CA ASN A 188 21.25 -2.13 -1.96
C ASN A 188 21.22 -3.28 -0.94
N PRO A 189 20.44 -4.37 -1.17
CA PRO A 189 20.33 -5.48 -0.23
C PRO A 189 21.60 -6.31 -0.05
N ASP A 190 22.55 -6.24 -1.00
CA ASP A 190 23.80 -7.00 -0.93
C ASP A 190 24.83 -6.31 -0.05
N THR A 191 24.92 -4.99 -0.12
CA THR A 191 25.85 -4.18 0.67
C THR A 191 25.25 -3.64 1.95
N GLY A 192 23.93 -3.59 2.06
CA GLY A 192 23.20 -2.97 3.16
C GLY A 192 23.31 -1.44 3.20
N GLN A 193 23.73 -0.82 2.11
CA GLN A 193 23.96 0.62 2.03
C GLN A 193 22.75 1.36 1.46
N PHE A 194 22.53 2.58 1.94
CA PHE A 194 21.56 3.53 1.41
C PHE A 194 22.28 4.63 0.64
N VAL A 195 21.76 4.95 -0.55
CA VAL A 195 22.15 6.11 -1.35
C VAL A 195 20.95 7.06 -1.44
N ARG A 196 21.17 8.35 -1.17
CA ARG A 196 20.12 9.36 -1.24
C ARG A 196 20.10 9.97 -2.64
N GLN A 197 18.93 9.92 -3.29
CA GLN A 197 18.63 10.61 -4.54
C GLN A 197 17.75 11.83 -4.27
N GLU A 198 18.06 12.96 -4.89
CA GLU A 198 17.31 14.21 -4.74
C GLU A 198 16.64 14.60 -6.06
N PHE A 199 15.36 14.92 -5.97
CA PHE A 199 14.56 15.47 -7.06
C PHE A 199 14.33 16.95 -6.81
N PRO A 200 14.33 17.81 -7.86
CA PRO A 200 14.23 19.25 -7.71
C PRO A 200 12.81 19.72 -7.34
N THR A 201 12.38 19.33 -6.16
CA THR A 201 11.08 19.72 -5.58
C THR A 201 11.16 19.87 -4.07
N GLY A 202 10.45 20.84 -3.52
CA GLY A 202 10.24 20.96 -2.07
C GLY A 202 9.12 20.04 -1.54
N SER A 203 8.40 19.37 -2.44
CA SER A 203 7.29 18.47 -2.09
C SER A 203 7.78 17.12 -1.59
N SER A 204 7.04 16.49 -0.68
CA SER A 204 7.29 15.09 -0.30
C SER A 204 6.99 14.16 -1.46
N ILE A 205 7.81 13.14 -1.66
CA ILE A 205 7.54 12.05 -2.60
C ILE A 205 6.67 11.02 -1.87
N LYS A 206 5.47 10.78 -2.38
CA LYS A 206 4.45 9.97 -1.71
C LYS A 206 4.27 8.59 -2.30
N THR A 207 4.63 8.41 -3.57
CA THR A 207 4.46 7.11 -4.23
C THR A 207 5.55 6.87 -5.26
N ILE A 208 5.89 5.62 -5.44
CA ILE A 208 6.84 5.15 -6.46
C ILE A 208 6.28 3.89 -7.11
N ARG A 209 6.27 3.85 -8.44
CA ARG A 209 5.79 2.68 -9.22
C ARG A 209 6.73 2.45 -10.39
N GLN A 210 6.86 1.19 -10.78
CA GLN A 210 7.58 0.84 -12.00
C GLN A 210 6.69 1.12 -13.21
N LEU A 211 7.20 1.93 -14.11
CA LEU A 211 6.72 2.07 -15.49
C LEU A 211 7.34 0.99 -16.37
N LYS A 212 7.36 1.21 -17.66
CA LYS A 212 7.97 0.30 -18.62
C LYS A 212 9.50 0.34 -18.55
N LYS A 213 10.15 -0.80 -18.70
CA LYS A 213 11.62 -0.96 -18.73
C LYS A 213 12.27 -0.47 -17.42
N ASP A 214 13.22 0.47 -17.53
CA ASP A 214 14.03 1.03 -16.47
C ASP A 214 13.49 2.36 -15.91
N LYS A 215 12.24 2.72 -16.26
CA LYS A 215 11.61 3.98 -15.85
C LYS A 215 10.75 3.79 -14.61
N LEU A 216 10.88 4.71 -13.67
CA LEU A 216 10.05 4.79 -12.46
C LEU A 216 9.17 6.03 -12.50
N PHE A 217 7.93 5.87 -12.09
CA PHE A 217 7.02 6.95 -11.75
C PHE A 217 7.25 7.35 -10.29
N ILE A 218 7.52 8.62 -10.05
CA ILE A 218 7.78 9.16 -8.71
C ILE A 218 6.79 10.29 -8.46
N GLY A 219 5.72 9.99 -7.72
CA GLY A 219 4.63 10.90 -7.46
C GLY A 219 4.84 11.75 -6.21
N THR A 220 4.61 13.06 -6.34
CA THR A 220 4.75 14.01 -5.25
C THR A 220 3.41 14.36 -4.59
N ALA A 221 3.45 14.96 -3.40
CA ALA A 221 2.24 15.38 -2.70
C ALA A 221 1.55 16.58 -3.37
N SER A 222 2.31 17.49 -4.01
CA SER A 222 1.78 18.78 -4.49
C SER A 222 2.49 19.39 -5.70
N ASP A 223 3.44 18.67 -6.32
CA ASP A 223 4.25 19.19 -7.43
C ASP A 223 4.28 18.22 -8.62
N GLY A 224 3.16 17.51 -8.88
CA GLY A 224 3.06 16.55 -9.95
C GLY A 224 3.91 15.30 -9.72
N PHE A 225 4.61 14.84 -10.76
CA PHE A 225 5.42 13.64 -10.68
C PHE A 225 6.69 13.74 -11.54
N PHE A 226 7.63 12.84 -11.27
CA PHE A 226 8.82 12.65 -12.11
C PHE A 226 8.76 11.27 -12.79
N VAL A 227 9.29 11.20 -14.00
CA VAL A 227 9.72 9.94 -14.60
C VAL A 227 11.23 9.88 -14.45
N TYR A 228 11.71 8.90 -13.72
CA TYR A 228 13.12 8.67 -13.44
C TYR A 228 13.62 7.47 -14.22
N GLU A 229 14.71 7.64 -14.94
CA GLU A 229 15.36 6.59 -15.72
C GLU A 229 16.57 6.06 -14.94
N GLN A 230 16.46 4.83 -14.47
CA GLN A 230 17.44 4.22 -13.55
C GLN A 230 18.83 4.07 -14.18
N SER A 231 18.90 3.71 -15.47
CA SER A 231 20.16 3.46 -16.18
C SER A 231 21.01 4.71 -16.36
N SER A 232 20.39 5.86 -16.55
CA SER A 232 21.07 7.14 -16.81
C SER A 232 21.10 8.07 -15.60
N GLY A 233 20.25 7.82 -14.58
CA GLY A 233 20.01 8.74 -13.47
C GLY A 233 19.24 10.00 -13.85
N ASN A 234 18.78 10.10 -15.10
CA ASN A 234 18.03 11.25 -15.58
C ASN A 234 16.58 11.22 -15.07
N HIS A 235 16.01 12.39 -14.89
CA HIS A 235 14.59 12.51 -14.56
C HIS A 235 13.94 13.66 -15.34
N ARG A 236 12.64 13.51 -15.62
CA ARG A 236 11.81 14.55 -16.22
C ARG A 236 10.66 14.86 -15.28
N HIS A 237 10.40 16.14 -15.08
CA HIS A 237 9.36 16.65 -14.18
C HIS A 237 8.08 17.01 -14.95
N TYR A 238 6.97 16.44 -14.53
CA TYR A 238 5.63 16.65 -15.07
C TYR A 238 4.75 17.34 -14.02
N ASN A 239 4.45 18.61 -14.25
CA ASN A 239 3.53 19.38 -13.42
C ASN A 239 2.66 20.30 -14.30
N THR A 240 1.65 20.90 -13.72
CA THR A 240 0.71 21.77 -14.45
C THR A 240 1.35 23.00 -15.08
N ARG A 241 2.53 23.42 -14.62
CA ARG A 241 3.29 24.54 -15.20
C ARG A 241 3.93 24.15 -16.52
N ASN A 242 4.54 22.96 -16.55
CA ASN A 242 5.27 22.45 -17.72
C ASN A 242 4.33 21.69 -18.67
N TYR A 243 3.31 21.03 -18.10
CA TYR A 243 2.33 20.20 -18.82
C TYR A 243 0.91 20.54 -18.36
N PRO A 244 0.25 21.59 -18.93
CA PRO A 244 -1.09 22.00 -18.52
C PRO A 244 -2.17 20.92 -18.70
N SER A 245 -1.95 19.94 -19.56
CA SER A 245 -2.83 18.78 -19.74
C SER A 245 -2.90 17.87 -18.50
N LEU A 246 -1.95 17.94 -17.58
CA LEU A 246 -1.98 17.19 -16.31
C LEU A 246 -3.13 17.58 -15.39
N LYS A 247 -3.74 18.73 -15.48
CA LYS A 247 -4.90 19.24 -14.74
C LYS A 247 -4.68 19.57 -13.26
N ASP A 248 -3.85 18.81 -12.52
CA ASP A 248 -3.55 19.05 -11.09
C ASP A 248 -2.18 18.47 -10.73
N ASN A 249 -1.54 19.03 -9.71
CA ASN A 249 -0.25 18.55 -9.21
C ASN A 249 -0.36 17.59 -8.02
N GLN A 250 -1.56 17.44 -7.41
CA GLN A 250 -1.77 16.55 -6.27
C GLN A 250 -2.09 15.13 -6.72
N ILE A 251 -1.13 14.24 -6.56
CA ILE A 251 -1.29 12.81 -6.87
C ILE A 251 -1.99 12.13 -5.68
N LYS A 252 -3.17 11.55 -5.91
CA LYS A 252 -3.94 10.82 -4.90
C LYS A 252 -3.70 9.31 -4.97
N ALA A 253 -3.61 8.78 -6.19
CA ALA A 253 -3.30 7.39 -6.44
C ALA A 253 -2.72 7.24 -7.85
N VAL A 254 -1.96 6.18 -8.06
CA VAL A 254 -1.46 5.79 -9.38
C VAL A 254 -1.54 4.28 -9.54
N TYR A 255 -1.98 3.85 -10.69
CA TYR A 255 -1.97 2.47 -11.15
C TYR A 255 -1.15 2.40 -12.44
N ILE A 256 -0.31 1.39 -12.58
CA ILE A 256 0.43 1.13 -13.81
C ILE A 256 -0.20 -0.10 -14.46
N ASP A 257 -0.61 0.06 -15.71
CA ASP A 257 -1.22 -1.02 -16.48
C ASP A 257 -0.17 -1.99 -17.07
N THR A 258 -0.65 -3.03 -17.75
CA THR A 258 0.20 -4.05 -18.37
C THR A 258 1.08 -3.52 -19.50
N ASN A 259 0.76 -2.35 -20.05
CA ASN A 259 1.57 -1.65 -21.06
C ASN A 259 2.66 -0.78 -20.41
N GLY A 260 2.68 -0.64 -19.10
CA GLY A 260 3.58 0.22 -18.35
C GLY A 260 3.20 1.71 -18.46
N GLU A 261 1.92 1.99 -18.70
CA GLU A 261 1.35 3.34 -18.75
C GLU A 261 0.67 3.68 -17.41
N ALA A 262 0.67 4.95 -17.03
CA ALA A 262 0.18 5.37 -15.73
C ALA A 262 -1.25 5.90 -15.78
N TRP A 263 -2.10 5.37 -14.94
CA TRP A 263 -3.45 5.87 -14.66
C TRP A 263 -3.42 6.59 -13.32
N ILE A 264 -3.57 7.92 -13.39
CA ILE A 264 -3.30 8.82 -12.26
C ILE A 264 -4.61 9.43 -11.79
N ARG A 265 -4.93 9.22 -10.54
CA ARG A 265 -5.98 9.95 -9.85
C ARG A 265 -5.40 11.21 -9.23
N LEU A 266 -5.86 12.34 -9.68
CA LEU A 266 -5.49 13.66 -9.18
C LEU A 266 -6.51 14.13 -8.12
N ASN A 267 -6.30 15.31 -7.57
CA ASN A 267 -7.29 15.95 -6.68
C ASN A 267 -8.50 16.52 -7.45
N THR A 268 -8.40 16.62 -8.77
CA THR A 268 -9.51 16.95 -9.67
C THR A 268 -10.41 15.76 -9.93
N LYS A 269 -11.59 16.01 -10.54
CA LYS A 269 -12.49 14.93 -10.98
C LYS A 269 -11.85 14.11 -12.11
N GLY A 270 -12.15 12.81 -12.10
CA GLY A 270 -11.73 11.90 -13.16
C GLY A 270 -10.37 11.27 -12.95
N VAL A 271 -9.87 10.67 -14.02
CA VAL A 271 -8.59 9.94 -14.06
C VAL A 271 -7.78 10.46 -15.23
N THR A 272 -6.50 10.68 -15.03
CA THR A 272 -5.55 11.06 -16.09
C THR A 272 -4.73 9.85 -16.48
N HIS A 273 -4.75 9.52 -17.75
CA HIS A 273 -3.86 8.53 -18.35
C HIS A 273 -2.60 9.23 -18.85
N PHE A 274 -1.44 8.64 -18.60
CA PHE A 274 -0.14 9.13 -19.05
C PHE A 274 0.64 8.01 -19.73
N ASN A 275 1.03 8.26 -20.97
CA ASN A 275 1.91 7.38 -21.73
C ASN A 275 3.36 7.90 -21.65
N PRO A 276 4.30 7.14 -21.03
CA PRO A 276 5.67 7.59 -20.82
C PRO A 276 6.57 7.57 -22.07
N GLU A 277 6.10 7.02 -23.21
CA GLU A 277 6.88 6.95 -24.44
C GLU A 277 6.68 8.20 -25.31
N ASN A 278 5.42 8.66 -25.45
CA ASN A 278 5.09 9.84 -26.25
C ASN A 278 4.75 11.07 -25.39
N GLU A 279 4.74 10.93 -24.06
CA GLU A 279 4.47 11.98 -23.08
C GLU A 279 3.07 12.61 -23.20
N GLN A 280 2.12 11.82 -23.71
CA GLN A 280 0.74 12.26 -23.87
C GLN A 280 -0.08 12.04 -22.61
N PHE A 281 -1.00 12.98 -22.39
CA PHE A 281 -1.97 12.96 -21.31
C PHE A 281 -3.38 12.95 -21.88
N ASP A 282 -4.17 11.95 -21.47
CA ASP A 282 -5.61 11.89 -21.74
C ASP A 282 -6.35 11.99 -20.40
N HIS A 283 -7.39 12.80 -20.34
CA HIS A 283 -8.16 12.99 -19.12
C HIS A 283 -9.58 12.49 -19.29
N PHE A 284 -10.00 11.56 -18.44
CA PHE A 284 -11.30 10.90 -18.48
C PHE A 284 -12.15 11.31 -17.28
N ILE A 285 -13.34 11.84 -17.55
CA ILE A 285 -14.34 12.08 -16.51
C ILE A 285 -15.34 10.93 -16.59
N LEU A 286 -15.46 10.17 -15.48
CA LEU A 286 -16.41 9.08 -15.39
C LEU A 286 -17.82 9.67 -15.18
N GLN A 287 -18.77 9.24 -16.00
CA GLN A 287 -20.18 9.62 -15.88
C GLN A 287 -21.07 8.39 -15.70
N ASP A 288 -22.14 8.55 -14.94
CA ASP A 288 -23.17 7.52 -14.84
C ASP A 288 -23.99 7.45 -16.15
N LYS A 289 -24.91 6.47 -16.22
CA LYS A 289 -25.79 6.29 -17.39
C LYS A 289 -26.72 7.49 -17.69
N TYR A 290 -26.79 8.47 -16.80
CA TYR A 290 -27.56 9.69 -16.97
C TYR A 290 -26.69 10.91 -17.29
N GLY A 291 -25.38 10.74 -17.52
CA GLY A 291 -24.43 11.79 -17.83
C GLY A 291 -23.99 12.62 -16.62
N LYS A 292 -24.28 12.16 -15.38
CA LYS A 292 -23.81 12.81 -14.16
C LYS A 292 -22.43 12.33 -13.81
N ASP A 293 -21.52 13.26 -13.52
CA ASP A 293 -20.16 12.93 -13.10
C ASP A 293 -20.16 12.03 -11.86
N ILE A 294 -19.48 10.91 -11.95
CA ILE A 294 -19.23 10.02 -10.82
C ILE A 294 -18.08 10.62 -10.01
N VAL A 295 -18.40 11.22 -8.88
CA VAL A 295 -17.41 11.72 -7.92
C VAL A 295 -17.10 10.60 -6.96
N ASP A 296 -15.95 9.94 -7.15
CA ASP A 296 -15.49 8.98 -6.15
C ASP A 296 -14.71 9.70 -5.05
N SER A 297 -15.28 9.76 -3.87
CA SER A 297 -14.67 10.36 -2.68
C SER A 297 -13.72 9.39 -1.94
N ARG A 298 -13.59 8.15 -2.41
CA ARG A 298 -12.80 7.11 -1.75
C ARG A 298 -11.30 7.26 -2.02
N PRO A 299 -10.41 6.94 -1.07
CA PRO A 299 -8.97 7.11 -1.21
C PRO A 299 -8.30 6.12 -2.17
N GLY A 300 -8.96 5.04 -2.58
CA GLY A 300 -8.40 4.01 -3.48
C GLY A 300 -8.88 4.14 -4.93
N MET A 301 -8.02 3.79 -5.89
CA MET A 301 -8.39 3.53 -7.26
C MET A 301 -8.24 2.02 -7.51
N TYR A 302 -9.33 1.36 -7.89
CA TYR A 302 -9.31 -0.04 -8.29
C TYR A 302 -9.59 -0.09 -9.79
N ILE A 303 -8.59 -0.52 -10.56
CA ILE A 303 -8.73 -0.83 -11.99
C ILE A 303 -8.59 -2.35 -12.09
N TYR A 304 -9.62 -2.98 -12.61
CA TYR A 304 -9.69 -4.44 -12.82
C TYR A 304 -9.49 -4.75 -14.30
#